data_a83ae1966a09eda8f4f3f760e379110f
#
_entry.id   a83ae1966a09eda8f4f3f760e379110f
#
_cell.length_a   1.000
_cell.length_b   1.000
_cell.length_c   1.000
_cell.angle_alpha   90.00
_cell.angle_beta   90.00
_cell.angle_gamma   90.00
#
_symmetry.space_group_name_H-M   'P 1'
#
loop_
_entity.id
_entity.type
_entity.pdbx_description
1 polymer ?
#
loop_
_entity_poly.entity_id
_entity_poly.type
_entity_poly.pdbx_seq_one_letter_code
_entity_poly.pdbx_strand_id
1 'polypeptide(L)'
;MLIPTQIKSLRQYFYPCLGGILGGISVSTHFWLIFMPISLFILWKGSERRIANFCWGFFFILISHSWLYDLHPLTWLGFSWLASLIIAILILLFCAFLGGILVYLWGLLVEIILWKEDVFKMKILSLTVKVFFLSLTWGIGELILSQTPFFWIGLGESLIPGDIYLAGLARWIGASGLCVLQILIGFWIFYIQGRWERKLYFKKIFLLGLLVFIFLHLFGGLTTPIKRNYEYPVAIWQTNIPTREKLKINDEFIEEKLSIAQKYALSNKAKLLVAPEGTLSNNFYFSKGIKVNTLSGGFRNSNNELRSSLLGFQIGDKSFTSFIDKNRLVPIGEKIPRFLDIFSRGLSAVGGIQPGSDSRFFDPKFTPPLAVAICYEISDGLEIRKAINSGAKLIITAANLDPYPTKLYNQFLSLARLRSIENKKDNLLVSNTGPSGLVKDDGKIIQLLELNVEQNKIVFPNFSSDKTFYTKFGDKPILFLFILFMGLNLFWKIN
;
A
#
# COMPACT_ATOMS: atom_id res chain seq x y z
N MET A 1 -38.69 -29.68 13.49
CA MET A 1 -38.46 -28.45 14.25
C MET A 1 -38.26 -27.31 13.26
N LEU A 2 -39.28 -26.45 13.03
CA LEU A 2 -39.22 -25.33 12.10
C LEU A 2 -38.38 -24.22 12.73
N ILE A 3 -37.20 -23.94 12.16
CA ILE A 3 -36.35 -22.79 12.59
C ILE A 3 -37.16 -21.52 12.24
N PRO A 4 -37.43 -20.65 13.21
CA PRO A 4 -38.19 -19.42 12.97
C PRO A 4 -37.61 -18.63 11.79
N THR A 5 -38.48 -18.08 10.94
CA THR A 5 -38.09 -17.28 9.76
C THR A 5 -37.12 -16.14 10.07
N GLN A 6 -37.18 -15.54 11.25
CA GLN A 6 -36.28 -14.52 11.75
C GLN A 6 -34.84 -15.02 11.94
N ILE A 7 -34.63 -16.26 12.39
CA ILE A 7 -33.29 -16.86 12.55
C ILE A 7 -32.66 -17.16 11.18
N LYS A 8 -33.47 -17.52 10.18
CA LYS A 8 -32.98 -17.65 8.79
C LYS A 8 -32.53 -16.32 8.22
N SER A 9 -33.22 -15.21 8.53
CA SER A 9 -32.88 -13.89 8.03
C SER A 9 -31.56 -13.36 8.64
N LEU A 10 -31.29 -13.58 9.92
CA LEU A 10 -30.05 -13.18 10.58
C LEU A 10 -28.83 -13.97 10.08
N ARG A 11 -28.96 -15.28 9.86
CA ARG A 11 -27.87 -16.12 9.36
C ARG A 11 -27.39 -15.72 7.96
N GLN A 12 -28.26 -15.16 7.12
CA GLN A 12 -27.90 -14.77 5.76
C GLN A 12 -26.93 -13.58 5.70
N TYR A 13 -26.86 -12.74 6.74
CA TYR A 13 -25.92 -11.62 6.84
C TYR A 13 -24.71 -11.93 7.73
N PHE A 14 -24.82 -12.88 8.64
CA PHE A 14 -23.73 -13.28 9.52
C PHE A 14 -22.50 -13.75 8.75
N TYR A 15 -22.66 -14.65 7.77
CA TYR A 15 -21.53 -15.14 6.99
C TYR A 15 -20.81 -14.05 6.18
N PRO A 16 -21.48 -13.14 5.47
CA PRO A 16 -20.80 -12.01 4.82
C PRO A 16 -20.02 -11.12 5.78
N CYS A 17 -20.59 -10.82 6.95
CA CYS A 17 -19.86 -10.06 8.00
C CYS A 17 -18.60 -10.82 8.44
N LEU A 18 -18.73 -12.12 8.73
CA LEU A 18 -17.60 -12.98 9.08
C LEU A 18 -16.54 -13.02 7.96
N GLY A 19 -16.98 -13.13 6.69
CA GLY A 19 -16.09 -13.07 5.54
C GLY A 19 -15.30 -11.78 5.47
N GLY A 20 -15.97 -10.64 5.65
CA GLY A 20 -15.32 -9.33 5.73
C GLY A 20 -14.32 -9.24 6.88
N ILE A 21 -14.67 -9.72 8.07
CA ILE A 21 -13.78 -9.75 9.24
C ILE A 21 -12.51 -10.59 8.94
N LEU A 22 -12.68 -11.82 8.44
CA LEU A 22 -11.55 -12.69 8.10
C LEU A 22 -10.64 -12.06 7.05
N GLY A 23 -11.23 -11.46 5.99
CA GLY A 23 -10.48 -10.72 4.99
C GLY A 23 -9.72 -9.54 5.57
N GLY A 24 -10.36 -8.74 6.41
CA GLY A 24 -9.73 -7.59 7.06
C GLY A 24 -8.58 -7.97 8.01
N ILE A 25 -8.70 -9.10 8.73
CA ILE A 25 -7.61 -9.64 9.57
C ILE A 25 -6.44 -10.12 8.71
N SER A 26 -6.70 -10.66 7.53
CA SER A 26 -5.67 -11.23 6.66
C SER A 26 -4.78 -10.18 6.00
N VAL A 27 -5.25 -8.93 5.88
CA VAL A 27 -4.50 -7.85 5.21
C VAL A 27 -3.13 -7.64 5.85
N SER A 28 -2.07 -7.83 5.06
CA SER A 28 -0.67 -7.67 5.48
C SER A 28 -0.27 -8.54 6.68
N THR A 29 -0.84 -9.73 6.78
CA THR A 29 -0.51 -10.72 7.81
C THR A 29 -0.20 -12.10 7.21
N HIS A 30 0.47 -12.96 7.97
CA HIS A 30 0.69 -14.36 7.58
C HIS A 30 -0.61 -15.19 7.54
N PHE A 31 -1.70 -14.72 8.16
CA PHE A 31 -3.02 -15.35 8.10
C PHE A 31 -3.68 -15.27 6.72
N TRP A 32 -3.10 -14.51 5.80
CA TRP A 32 -3.62 -14.34 4.43
C TRP A 32 -3.87 -15.67 3.73
N LEU A 33 -2.93 -16.62 3.80
CA LEU A 33 -3.03 -17.93 3.15
C LEU A 33 -4.30 -18.71 3.51
N ILE A 34 -4.84 -18.52 4.70
CA ILE A 34 -6.03 -19.22 5.20
C ILE A 34 -7.27 -18.34 5.10
N PHE A 35 -7.19 -17.12 5.63
CA PHE A 35 -8.37 -16.29 5.82
C PHE A 35 -8.83 -15.59 4.54
N MET A 36 -7.90 -15.14 3.69
CA MET A 36 -8.29 -14.44 2.46
C MET A 36 -9.04 -15.37 1.47
N PRO A 37 -8.56 -16.58 1.16
CA PRO A 37 -9.33 -17.51 0.31
C PRO A 37 -10.73 -17.83 0.86
N ILE A 38 -10.85 -18.01 2.18
CA ILE A 38 -12.15 -18.24 2.84
C ILE A 38 -13.03 -16.99 2.74
N SER A 39 -12.47 -15.82 2.97
CA SER A 39 -13.17 -14.54 2.85
C SER A 39 -13.73 -14.32 1.45
N LEU A 40 -12.91 -14.52 0.43
CA LEU A 40 -13.31 -14.36 -0.98
C LEU A 40 -14.30 -15.44 -1.43
N PHE A 41 -14.19 -16.67 -0.93
CA PHE A 41 -15.20 -17.71 -1.11
C PHE A 41 -16.56 -17.26 -0.56
N ILE A 42 -16.58 -16.69 0.65
CA ILE A 42 -17.81 -16.17 1.28
C ILE A 42 -18.37 -15.00 0.48
N LEU A 43 -17.53 -14.11 -0.02
CA LEU A 43 -17.94 -13.02 -0.90
C LEU A 43 -18.70 -13.54 -2.12
N TRP A 44 -18.14 -14.51 -2.85
CA TRP A 44 -18.79 -15.09 -4.01
C TRP A 44 -20.07 -15.85 -3.66
N LYS A 45 -20.09 -16.57 -2.54
CA LYS A 45 -21.29 -17.28 -2.06
C LYS A 45 -22.42 -16.34 -1.67
N GLY A 46 -22.08 -15.13 -1.20
CA GLY A 46 -23.04 -14.07 -0.84
C GLY A 46 -23.39 -13.13 -1.99
N SER A 47 -22.70 -13.21 -3.14
CA SER A 47 -22.70 -12.18 -4.18
C SER A 47 -24.03 -11.98 -4.92
N GLU A 48 -24.97 -12.93 -4.82
CA GLU A 48 -26.35 -12.76 -5.30
C GLU A 48 -27.19 -11.77 -4.47
N ARG A 49 -26.67 -11.32 -3.32
CA ARG A 49 -27.39 -10.46 -2.37
C ARG A 49 -26.63 -9.17 -2.14
N ARG A 50 -27.22 -8.06 -2.58
CA ARG A 50 -26.59 -6.73 -2.51
C ARG A 50 -26.14 -6.33 -1.11
N ILE A 51 -27.02 -6.54 -0.09
CA ILE A 51 -26.73 -6.21 1.31
C ILE A 51 -25.60 -7.08 1.87
N ALA A 52 -25.53 -8.37 1.45
CA ALA A 52 -24.43 -9.25 1.84
C ALA A 52 -23.07 -8.72 1.34
N ASN A 53 -23.04 -8.22 0.11
CA ASN A 53 -21.85 -7.58 -0.46
C ASN A 53 -21.46 -6.32 0.31
N PHE A 54 -22.44 -5.47 0.64
CA PHE A 54 -22.21 -4.31 1.49
C PHE A 54 -21.60 -4.70 2.84
N CYS A 55 -22.22 -5.69 3.53
CA CYS A 55 -21.73 -6.16 4.82
C CYS A 55 -20.29 -6.68 4.72
N TRP A 56 -19.97 -7.46 3.71
CA TRP A 56 -18.61 -7.96 3.52
C TRP A 56 -17.61 -6.81 3.36
N GLY A 57 -17.88 -5.85 2.47
CA GLY A 57 -17.01 -4.71 2.22
C GLY A 57 -16.86 -3.81 3.44
N PHE A 58 -17.96 -3.54 4.15
CA PHE A 58 -17.97 -2.75 5.37
C PHE A 58 -17.04 -3.34 6.44
N PHE A 59 -17.23 -4.62 6.76
CA PHE A 59 -16.43 -5.27 7.79
C PHE A 59 -14.98 -5.51 7.35
N PHE A 60 -14.74 -5.72 6.05
CA PHE A 60 -13.38 -5.82 5.51
C PHE A 60 -12.60 -4.53 5.78
N ILE A 61 -13.15 -3.38 5.43
CA ILE A 61 -12.49 -2.09 5.66
C ILE A 61 -12.45 -1.74 7.15
N LEU A 62 -13.53 -1.96 7.88
CA LEU A 62 -13.57 -1.71 9.32
C LEU A 62 -12.40 -2.39 10.06
N ILE A 63 -12.14 -3.64 9.72
CA ILE A 63 -11.08 -4.42 10.35
C ILE A 63 -9.71 -4.08 9.76
N SER A 64 -9.55 -4.01 8.43
CA SER A 64 -8.25 -3.71 7.82
C SER A 64 -7.73 -2.32 8.17
N HIS A 65 -8.61 -1.34 8.33
CA HIS A 65 -8.28 0.05 8.67
C HIS A 65 -8.54 0.42 10.14
N SER A 66 -8.69 -0.58 11.03
CA SER A 66 -8.95 -0.31 12.45
C SER A 66 -7.88 0.55 13.14
N TRP A 67 -6.67 0.65 12.55
CA TRP A 67 -5.61 1.55 13.01
C TRP A 67 -6.00 3.04 12.94
N LEU A 68 -7.06 3.41 12.18
CA LEU A 68 -7.60 4.77 12.19
C LEU A 68 -8.18 5.15 13.57
N TYR A 69 -8.58 4.17 14.37
CA TYR A 69 -8.99 4.42 15.75
C TYR A 69 -7.84 4.96 16.61
N ASP A 70 -6.60 4.56 16.32
CA ASP A 70 -5.40 4.97 17.04
C ASP A 70 -4.96 6.42 16.71
N LEU A 71 -5.68 7.13 15.83
CA LEU A 71 -5.59 8.58 15.71
C LEU A 71 -6.02 9.29 17.01
N HIS A 72 -6.87 8.63 17.82
CA HIS A 72 -7.20 9.11 19.17
C HIS A 72 -6.04 8.82 20.15
N PRO A 73 -5.69 9.77 21.06
CA PRO A 73 -6.31 11.08 21.28
C PRO A 73 -5.69 12.20 20.42
N LEU A 74 -6.55 13.04 19.82
CA LEU A 74 -6.18 14.26 19.11
C LEU A 74 -6.14 15.49 20.03
N THR A 75 -5.90 15.29 21.34
CA THR A 75 -5.89 16.36 22.34
C THR A 75 -4.79 17.38 22.10
N TRP A 76 -3.70 16.94 21.46
CA TRP A 76 -2.59 17.79 21.05
C TRP A 76 -2.96 18.78 19.91
N LEU A 77 -4.08 18.53 19.20
CA LEU A 77 -4.69 19.42 18.22
C LEU A 77 -5.76 20.35 18.85
N GLY A 78 -5.93 20.31 20.18
CA GLY A 78 -6.91 21.14 20.88
C GLY A 78 -8.30 20.52 21.02
N PHE A 79 -8.53 19.27 20.54
CA PHE A 79 -9.80 18.59 20.76
C PHE A 79 -9.93 18.07 22.21
N SER A 80 -11.15 18.11 22.77
CA SER A 80 -11.41 17.38 24.00
C SER A 80 -11.25 15.87 23.77
N TRP A 81 -10.96 15.12 24.84
CA TRP A 81 -10.79 13.66 24.76
C TRP A 81 -11.98 12.98 24.08
N LEU A 82 -13.21 13.34 24.50
CA LEU A 82 -14.44 12.77 23.94
C LEU A 82 -14.65 13.17 22.46
N ALA A 83 -14.42 14.43 22.11
CA ALA A 83 -14.52 14.88 20.71
C ALA A 83 -13.53 14.13 19.81
N SER A 84 -12.28 13.94 20.27
CA SER A 84 -11.27 13.16 19.58
C SER A 84 -11.69 11.72 19.34
N LEU A 85 -12.27 11.06 20.35
CA LEU A 85 -12.77 9.70 20.24
C LEU A 85 -13.88 9.59 19.18
N ILE A 86 -14.85 10.51 19.22
CA ILE A 86 -15.95 10.55 18.25
C ILE A 86 -15.40 10.75 16.83
N ILE A 87 -14.47 11.68 16.63
CA ILE A 87 -13.84 11.94 15.32
C ILE A 87 -13.15 10.68 14.78
N ALA A 88 -12.34 10.01 15.58
CA ALA A 88 -11.63 8.80 15.14
C ALA A 88 -12.60 7.67 14.74
N ILE A 89 -13.66 7.47 15.54
CA ILE A 89 -14.72 6.48 15.23
C ILE A 89 -15.45 6.86 13.94
N LEU A 90 -15.83 8.12 13.76
CA LEU A 90 -16.55 8.58 12.56
C LEU A 90 -15.70 8.43 11.28
N ILE A 91 -14.41 8.73 11.35
CA ILE A 91 -13.49 8.51 10.21
C ILE A 91 -13.42 7.03 9.86
N LEU A 92 -13.25 6.15 10.83
CA LEU A 92 -13.20 4.71 10.62
C LEU A 92 -14.52 4.17 10.03
N LEU A 93 -15.67 4.56 10.59
CA LEU A 93 -16.98 4.16 10.09
C LEU A 93 -17.26 4.71 8.68
N PHE A 94 -16.83 5.92 8.39
CA PHE A 94 -16.95 6.50 7.04
C PHE A 94 -16.15 5.69 6.01
N CYS A 95 -14.91 5.35 6.31
CA CYS A 95 -14.09 4.50 5.43
C CYS A 95 -14.73 3.11 5.25
N ALA A 96 -15.24 2.50 6.33
CA ALA A 96 -15.92 1.21 6.28
C ALA A 96 -17.20 1.28 5.42
N PHE A 97 -17.97 2.35 5.54
CA PHE A 97 -19.18 2.57 4.74
C PHE A 97 -18.88 2.73 3.25
N LEU A 98 -17.82 3.48 2.90
CA LEU A 98 -17.36 3.58 1.52
C LEU A 98 -16.95 2.22 0.96
N GLY A 99 -16.20 1.41 1.73
CA GLY A 99 -15.86 0.03 1.35
C GLY A 99 -17.09 -0.82 1.13
N GLY A 100 -18.09 -0.71 2.00
CA GLY A 100 -19.39 -1.38 1.84
C GLY A 100 -20.10 -0.98 0.55
N ILE A 101 -20.15 0.32 0.22
CA ILE A 101 -20.75 0.83 -1.02
C ILE A 101 -20.02 0.29 -2.26
N LEU A 102 -18.70 0.29 -2.27
CA LEU A 102 -17.93 -0.18 -3.42
C LEU A 102 -18.19 -1.66 -3.71
N VAL A 103 -18.19 -2.51 -2.67
CA VAL A 103 -18.49 -3.93 -2.84
C VAL A 103 -19.98 -4.17 -3.18
N TYR A 104 -20.88 -3.34 -2.66
CA TYR A 104 -22.29 -3.35 -3.08
C TYR A 104 -22.45 -3.06 -4.58
N LEU A 105 -21.77 -2.02 -5.10
CA LEU A 105 -21.82 -1.67 -6.52
C LEU A 105 -21.24 -2.79 -7.41
N TRP A 106 -20.13 -3.40 -6.99
CA TRP A 106 -19.60 -4.57 -7.68
C TRP A 106 -20.61 -5.73 -7.64
N GLY A 107 -21.26 -5.98 -6.51
CA GLY A 107 -22.29 -6.99 -6.35
C GLY A 107 -23.50 -6.78 -7.27
N LEU A 108 -23.89 -5.51 -7.56
CA LEU A 108 -24.91 -5.22 -8.57
C LEU A 108 -24.50 -5.73 -9.97
N LEU A 109 -23.25 -5.54 -10.34
CA LEU A 109 -22.73 -6.06 -11.62
C LEU A 109 -22.73 -7.60 -11.63
N VAL A 110 -22.32 -8.23 -10.52
CA VAL A 110 -22.37 -9.70 -10.38
C VAL A 110 -23.79 -10.21 -10.53
N GLU A 111 -24.76 -9.59 -9.88
CA GLU A 111 -26.19 -9.98 -10.00
C GLU A 111 -26.68 -9.88 -11.45
N ILE A 112 -26.39 -8.78 -12.13
CA ILE A 112 -26.86 -8.52 -13.51
C ILE A 112 -26.20 -9.48 -14.53
N ILE A 113 -24.93 -9.86 -14.31
CA ILE A 113 -24.14 -10.59 -15.30
C ILE A 113 -24.16 -12.09 -15.04
N LEU A 114 -24.08 -12.51 -13.77
CA LEU A 114 -23.85 -13.90 -13.40
C LEU A 114 -25.14 -14.58 -12.90
N TRP A 115 -25.92 -13.93 -12.04
CA TRP A 115 -27.01 -14.58 -11.30
C TRP A 115 -28.38 -14.59 -12.04
N LYS A 116 -28.42 -14.19 -13.30
CA LYS A 116 -29.64 -14.34 -14.12
C LYS A 116 -29.94 -15.78 -14.51
N GLU A 117 -28.94 -16.65 -14.46
CA GLU A 117 -28.99 -18.06 -14.79
C GLU A 117 -28.33 -18.92 -13.70
N ASP A 118 -28.59 -20.20 -13.69
CA ASP A 118 -27.88 -21.10 -12.77
C ASP A 118 -26.42 -21.24 -13.19
N VAL A 119 -25.53 -20.64 -12.41
CA VAL A 119 -24.06 -20.60 -12.61
C VAL A 119 -23.48 -22.01 -12.88
N PHE A 120 -24.04 -23.04 -12.25
CA PHE A 120 -23.55 -24.43 -12.36
C PHE A 120 -24.03 -25.14 -13.62
N LYS A 121 -25.01 -24.58 -14.36
CA LYS A 121 -25.52 -25.07 -15.64
C LYS A 121 -25.00 -24.30 -16.85
N MET A 122 -24.33 -23.17 -16.62
CA MET A 122 -23.75 -22.35 -17.70
C MET A 122 -22.70 -23.12 -18.50
N LYS A 123 -22.62 -22.83 -19.82
CA LYS A 123 -21.50 -23.26 -20.64
C LYS A 123 -20.21 -22.73 -20.08
N ILE A 124 -19.18 -23.58 -19.94
CA ILE A 124 -17.92 -23.21 -19.29
C ILE A 124 -17.27 -21.96 -19.87
N LEU A 125 -17.33 -21.80 -21.21
CA LEU A 125 -16.75 -20.64 -21.88
C LEU A 125 -17.47 -19.34 -21.51
N SER A 126 -18.82 -19.33 -21.50
CA SER A 126 -19.63 -18.18 -21.08
C SER A 126 -19.36 -17.83 -19.64
N LEU A 127 -19.32 -18.83 -18.75
CA LEU A 127 -19.00 -18.64 -17.34
C LEU A 127 -17.62 -18.02 -17.17
N THR A 128 -16.61 -18.53 -17.86
CA THR A 128 -15.24 -18.02 -17.80
C THR A 128 -15.19 -16.55 -18.19
N VAL A 129 -15.83 -16.16 -19.30
CA VAL A 129 -15.84 -14.76 -19.75
C VAL A 129 -16.52 -13.85 -18.73
N LYS A 130 -17.67 -14.23 -18.19
CA LYS A 130 -18.40 -13.46 -17.18
C LYS A 130 -17.56 -13.27 -15.92
N VAL A 131 -16.92 -14.32 -15.41
CA VAL A 131 -16.12 -14.30 -14.19
C VAL A 131 -14.84 -13.48 -14.36
N PHE A 132 -14.14 -13.64 -15.49
CA PHE A 132 -12.97 -12.80 -15.80
C PHE A 132 -13.36 -11.34 -15.90
N PHE A 133 -14.43 -11.00 -16.58
CA PHE A 133 -14.92 -9.64 -16.67
C PHE A 133 -15.21 -9.03 -15.28
N LEU A 134 -15.90 -9.77 -14.41
CA LEU A 134 -16.21 -9.31 -13.05
C LEU A 134 -14.96 -9.15 -12.19
N SER A 135 -13.99 -10.06 -12.33
CA SER A 135 -12.71 -9.96 -11.61
C SER A 135 -11.87 -8.78 -12.11
N LEU A 136 -11.83 -8.56 -13.43
CA LEU A 136 -11.17 -7.41 -14.04
C LEU A 136 -11.84 -6.10 -13.63
N THR A 137 -13.18 -6.07 -13.51
CA THR A 137 -13.92 -4.88 -13.02
C THR A 137 -13.47 -4.51 -11.62
N TRP A 138 -13.23 -5.48 -10.73
CA TRP A 138 -12.69 -5.21 -9.40
C TRP A 138 -11.27 -4.62 -9.50
N GLY A 139 -10.36 -5.26 -10.26
CA GLY A 139 -9.00 -4.77 -10.46
C GLY A 139 -8.94 -3.35 -11.02
N ILE A 140 -9.82 -3.02 -11.99
CA ILE A 140 -9.95 -1.66 -12.52
C ILE A 140 -10.51 -0.70 -11.47
N GLY A 141 -11.47 -1.15 -10.65
CA GLY A 141 -11.99 -0.36 -9.52
C GLY A 141 -10.87 0.02 -8.54
N GLU A 142 -10.03 -0.93 -8.12
CA GLU A 142 -8.88 -0.63 -7.26
C GLU A 142 -7.86 0.28 -7.96
N LEU A 143 -7.61 0.08 -9.25
CA LEU A 143 -6.72 0.96 -10.02
C LEU A 143 -7.23 2.41 -10.05
N ILE A 144 -8.52 2.64 -10.25
CA ILE A 144 -9.13 3.97 -10.19
C ILE A 144 -9.02 4.55 -8.77
N LEU A 145 -9.35 3.75 -7.75
CA LEU A 145 -9.25 4.16 -6.36
C LEU A 145 -7.83 4.52 -5.95
N SER A 146 -6.82 3.81 -6.45
CA SER A 146 -5.41 4.08 -6.16
C SER A 146 -4.96 5.48 -6.58
N GLN A 147 -5.68 6.11 -7.52
CA GLN A 147 -5.44 7.49 -7.93
C GLN A 147 -6.14 8.53 -7.01
N THR A 148 -6.99 8.07 -6.09
CA THR A 148 -7.66 8.94 -5.13
C THR A 148 -6.85 9.11 -3.85
N PRO A 149 -7.00 10.22 -3.13
CA PRO A 149 -6.28 10.42 -1.88
C PRO A 149 -6.76 9.52 -0.73
N PHE A 150 -7.89 8.82 -0.89
CA PHE A 150 -8.48 7.98 0.15
C PHE A 150 -8.06 6.50 0.06
N PHE A 151 -7.34 6.12 -0.98
CA PHE A 151 -6.89 4.74 -1.13
C PHE A 151 -5.59 4.51 -0.36
N TRP A 152 -5.59 3.51 0.52
CA TRP A 152 -4.42 3.11 1.27
C TRP A 152 -3.90 1.75 0.82
N ILE A 153 -4.72 0.70 0.94
CA ILE A 153 -4.34 -0.67 0.62
C ILE A 153 -5.56 -1.44 0.08
N GLY A 154 -5.40 -2.07 -1.06
CA GLY A 154 -6.40 -2.91 -1.70
C GLY A 154 -6.09 -4.41 -1.58
N LEU A 155 -6.89 -5.24 -2.25
CA LEU A 155 -6.66 -6.69 -2.28
C LEU A 155 -5.31 -7.02 -2.90
N GLY A 156 -4.93 -6.34 -3.99
CA GLY A 156 -3.67 -6.59 -4.67
C GLY A 156 -2.45 -6.35 -3.79
N GLU A 157 -2.54 -5.39 -2.88
CA GLU A 157 -1.46 -5.03 -1.97
C GLU A 157 -1.48 -5.84 -0.66
N SER A 158 -2.56 -6.57 -0.39
CA SER A 158 -2.78 -7.26 0.89
C SER A 158 -2.00 -8.56 1.06
N LEU A 159 -1.44 -9.15 -0.02
CA LEU A 159 -0.85 -10.49 -0.04
C LEU A 159 0.37 -10.64 0.88
N ILE A 160 1.18 -9.61 1.00
CA ILE A 160 2.45 -9.66 1.73
C ILE A 160 2.19 -9.36 3.21
N PRO A 161 2.75 -10.14 4.14
CA PRO A 161 3.74 -11.23 3.98
C PRO A 161 3.13 -12.62 3.74
N GLY A 162 1.82 -12.75 3.63
CA GLY A 162 1.12 -14.03 3.61
C GLY A 162 1.50 -14.95 2.45
N ASP A 163 1.60 -14.40 1.23
CA ASP A 163 1.99 -15.15 0.03
C ASP A 163 2.93 -14.35 -0.87
N ILE A 164 4.21 -14.44 -0.58
CA ILE A 164 5.25 -13.74 -1.33
C ILE A 164 5.49 -14.35 -2.73
N TYR A 165 5.17 -15.64 -2.91
CA TYR A 165 5.33 -16.31 -4.21
C TYR A 165 4.27 -15.83 -5.20
N LEU A 166 3.01 -15.81 -4.78
CA LEU A 166 1.96 -15.24 -5.61
C LEU A 166 2.20 -13.74 -5.84
N ALA A 167 2.63 -13.00 -4.82
CA ALA A 167 2.99 -11.57 -4.93
C ALA A 167 4.14 -11.33 -5.94
N GLY A 168 4.99 -12.31 -6.18
CA GLY A 168 6.04 -12.27 -7.19
C GLY A 168 5.52 -12.04 -8.61
N LEU A 169 4.25 -12.35 -8.90
CA LEU A 169 3.61 -12.05 -10.17
C LEU A 169 3.44 -10.54 -10.42
N ALA A 170 3.50 -9.72 -9.37
CA ALA A 170 3.38 -8.27 -9.51
C ALA A 170 4.38 -7.65 -10.49
N ARG A 171 5.54 -8.27 -10.70
CA ARG A 171 6.52 -7.86 -11.72
C ARG A 171 5.99 -7.95 -13.16
N TRP A 172 4.88 -8.69 -13.37
CA TRP A 172 4.22 -8.86 -14.66
C TRP A 172 2.92 -8.10 -14.74
N ILE A 173 2.09 -8.16 -13.70
CA ILE A 173 0.69 -7.71 -13.71
C ILE A 173 0.37 -6.60 -12.70
N GLY A 174 1.34 -6.20 -11.86
CA GLY A 174 1.13 -5.18 -10.83
C GLY A 174 0.15 -5.60 -9.72
N ALA A 175 -0.15 -4.67 -8.81
CA ALA A 175 -1.14 -4.88 -7.75
C ALA A 175 -2.55 -5.13 -8.32
N SER A 176 -2.97 -4.41 -9.36
CA SER A 176 -4.28 -4.58 -10.00
C SER A 176 -4.48 -5.99 -10.55
N GLY A 177 -3.45 -6.59 -11.16
CA GLY A 177 -3.49 -7.97 -11.63
C GLY A 177 -3.50 -8.99 -10.49
N LEU A 178 -2.77 -8.74 -9.39
CA LEU A 178 -2.84 -9.59 -8.20
C LEU A 178 -4.24 -9.57 -7.57
N CYS A 179 -4.91 -8.43 -7.59
CA CYS A 179 -6.30 -8.30 -7.17
C CYS A 179 -7.22 -9.22 -8.02
N VAL A 180 -7.11 -9.14 -9.36
CA VAL A 180 -7.87 -10.00 -10.28
C VAL A 180 -7.66 -11.48 -9.97
N LEU A 181 -6.41 -11.90 -9.75
CA LEU A 181 -6.09 -13.31 -9.41
C LEU A 181 -6.74 -13.75 -8.11
N GLN A 182 -6.74 -12.91 -7.07
CA GLN A 182 -7.38 -13.25 -5.80
C GLN A 182 -8.89 -13.45 -5.95
N ILE A 183 -9.57 -12.56 -6.67
CA ILE A 183 -11.00 -12.68 -6.96
C ILE A 183 -11.29 -13.96 -7.74
N LEU A 184 -10.45 -14.34 -8.72
CA LEU A 184 -10.56 -15.58 -9.47
C LEU A 184 -10.35 -16.82 -8.59
N ILE A 185 -9.38 -16.80 -7.68
CA ILE A 185 -9.15 -17.88 -6.71
C ILE A 185 -10.39 -18.07 -5.82
N GLY A 186 -10.97 -16.98 -5.31
CA GLY A 186 -12.20 -17.02 -4.53
C GLY A 186 -13.37 -17.64 -5.30
N PHE A 187 -13.53 -17.26 -6.59
CA PHE A 187 -14.53 -17.86 -7.46
C PHE A 187 -14.29 -19.36 -7.70
N TRP A 188 -13.04 -19.75 -7.96
CA TRP A 188 -12.70 -21.15 -8.18
C TRP A 188 -13.08 -22.03 -6.98
N ILE A 189 -12.78 -21.58 -5.75
CA ILE A 189 -13.15 -22.30 -4.52
C ILE A 189 -14.69 -22.40 -4.40
N PHE A 190 -15.39 -21.28 -4.62
CA PHE A 190 -16.86 -21.22 -4.61
C PHE A 190 -17.48 -22.21 -5.63
N TYR A 191 -16.95 -22.20 -6.86
CA TYR A 191 -17.49 -23.03 -7.94
C TYR A 191 -17.30 -24.53 -7.68
N ILE A 192 -16.13 -24.92 -7.17
CA ILE A 192 -15.85 -26.32 -6.81
C ILE A 192 -16.76 -26.80 -5.69
N GLN A 193 -16.86 -26.00 -4.61
CA GLN A 193 -17.70 -26.33 -3.46
C GLN A 193 -19.17 -26.47 -3.87
N GLY A 194 -19.70 -25.56 -4.69
CA GLY A 194 -21.08 -25.65 -5.17
C GLY A 194 -21.35 -26.83 -6.10
N ARG A 195 -20.37 -27.22 -6.93
CA ARG A 195 -20.49 -28.46 -7.75
C ARG A 195 -20.46 -29.72 -6.88
N TRP A 196 -19.62 -29.74 -5.86
CA TRP A 196 -19.55 -30.85 -4.91
C TRP A 196 -20.85 -30.99 -4.13
N GLU A 197 -21.42 -29.94 -3.58
CA GLU A 197 -22.71 -29.95 -2.88
C GLU A 197 -23.86 -30.46 -3.76
N ARG A 198 -23.84 -30.11 -5.05
CA ARG A 198 -24.83 -30.53 -6.04
C ARG A 198 -24.55 -31.91 -6.67
N LYS A 199 -23.52 -32.62 -6.19
CA LYS A 199 -23.05 -33.91 -6.74
C LYS A 199 -22.71 -33.87 -8.23
N LEU A 200 -22.30 -32.70 -8.74
CA LEU A 200 -21.83 -32.49 -10.10
C LEU A 200 -20.35 -32.85 -10.23
N TYR A 201 -19.93 -33.28 -11.43
CA TYR A 201 -18.54 -33.62 -11.66
C TYR A 201 -17.62 -32.37 -11.50
N PHE A 202 -16.68 -32.42 -10.58
CA PHE A 202 -15.80 -31.29 -10.25
C PHE A 202 -14.31 -31.62 -10.31
N LYS A 203 -13.91 -32.89 -10.28
CA LYS A 203 -12.51 -33.32 -10.13
C LYS A 203 -11.56 -32.75 -11.19
N LYS A 204 -11.96 -32.72 -12.48
CA LYS A 204 -11.13 -32.13 -13.55
C LYS A 204 -10.93 -30.65 -13.33
N ILE A 205 -11.98 -29.92 -12.94
CA ILE A 205 -11.89 -28.45 -12.69
C ILE A 205 -11.02 -28.17 -11.48
N PHE A 206 -11.14 -28.98 -10.44
CA PHE A 206 -10.29 -28.89 -9.25
C PHE A 206 -8.82 -29.13 -9.61
N LEU A 207 -8.49 -30.22 -10.31
CA LEU A 207 -7.13 -30.55 -10.70
C LEU A 207 -6.52 -29.48 -11.63
N LEU A 208 -7.27 -29.00 -12.62
CA LEU A 208 -6.81 -27.93 -13.50
C LEU A 208 -6.53 -26.65 -12.72
N GLY A 209 -7.46 -26.22 -11.86
CA GLY A 209 -7.26 -25.02 -11.03
C GLY A 209 -6.07 -25.18 -10.06
N LEU A 210 -5.89 -26.35 -9.47
CA LEU A 210 -4.73 -26.65 -8.62
C LEU A 210 -3.42 -26.58 -9.41
N LEU A 211 -3.37 -27.13 -10.62
CA LEU A 211 -2.19 -27.04 -11.50
C LEU A 211 -1.89 -25.59 -11.87
N VAL A 212 -2.89 -24.80 -12.22
CA VAL A 212 -2.73 -23.37 -12.49
C VAL A 212 -2.23 -22.64 -11.25
N PHE A 213 -2.80 -22.91 -10.08
CA PHE A 213 -2.38 -22.31 -8.81
C PHE A 213 -0.91 -22.61 -8.51
N ILE A 214 -0.50 -23.88 -8.61
CA ILE A 214 0.91 -24.29 -8.43
C ILE A 214 1.82 -23.61 -9.46
N PHE A 215 1.41 -23.58 -10.74
CA PHE A 215 2.17 -22.92 -11.79
C PHE A 215 2.38 -21.44 -11.50
N LEU A 216 1.33 -20.71 -11.07
CA LEU A 216 1.42 -19.29 -10.73
C LEU A 216 2.40 -19.05 -9.57
N HIS A 217 2.41 -19.91 -8.55
CA HIS A 217 3.35 -19.79 -7.42
C HIS A 217 4.79 -20.08 -7.86
N LEU A 218 5.01 -21.13 -8.66
CA LEU A 218 6.34 -21.43 -9.21
C LEU A 218 6.84 -20.28 -10.08
N PHE A 219 5.98 -19.77 -10.98
CA PHE A 219 6.33 -18.67 -11.87
C PHE A 219 6.58 -17.37 -11.12
N GLY A 220 5.76 -17.04 -10.12
CA GLY A 220 5.96 -15.88 -9.26
C GLY A 220 7.23 -15.99 -8.40
N GLY A 221 7.58 -17.19 -7.97
CA GLY A 221 8.81 -17.47 -7.22
C GLY A 221 10.09 -17.40 -8.04
N LEU A 222 10.03 -17.44 -9.38
CA LEU A 222 11.19 -17.36 -10.25
C LEU A 222 11.82 -15.95 -10.14
N THR A 223 12.95 -15.88 -9.46
CA THR A 223 13.75 -14.66 -9.34
C THR A 223 15.03 -14.81 -10.15
N THR A 224 15.27 -13.93 -11.11
CA THR A 224 16.59 -13.85 -11.73
C THR A 224 17.50 -13.05 -10.80
N PRO A 225 18.65 -13.61 -10.36
CA PRO A 225 19.59 -12.87 -9.54
C PRO A 225 20.03 -11.59 -10.25
N ILE A 226 19.98 -10.47 -9.55
CA ILE A 226 20.58 -9.23 -10.05
C ILE A 226 22.10 -9.34 -9.84
N LYS A 227 22.90 -9.08 -10.87
CA LYS A 227 24.35 -8.89 -10.70
C LYS A 227 24.55 -7.69 -9.77
N ARG A 228 25.16 -7.93 -8.61
CA ARG A 228 25.61 -6.86 -7.72
C ARG A 228 26.84 -6.21 -8.36
N ASN A 229 26.68 -4.99 -8.84
CA ASN A 229 27.77 -4.32 -9.54
C ASN A 229 28.73 -3.59 -8.60
N TYR A 230 28.26 -3.10 -7.45
CA TYR A 230 29.09 -2.36 -6.48
C TYR A 230 28.47 -2.42 -5.07
N GLU A 231 29.33 -2.49 -4.07
CA GLU A 231 28.92 -2.20 -2.69
C GLU A 231 28.80 -0.68 -2.54
N TYR A 232 27.59 -0.21 -2.30
CA TYR A 232 27.32 1.20 -2.00
C TYR A 232 26.79 1.28 -0.57
N PRO A 233 27.67 1.46 0.42
CA PRO A 233 27.25 1.51 1.81
C PRO A 233 26.45 2.77 2.09
N VAL A 234 25.23 2.58 2.61
CA VAL A 234 24.31 3.64 3.03
C VAL A 234 24.06 3.53 4.51
N ALA A 235 24.26 4.62 5.23
CA ALA A 235 23.84 4.75 6.61
C ALA A 235 22.36 5.14 6.66
N ILE A 236 21.54 4.44 7.41
CA ILE A 236 20.19 4.84 7.75
C ILE A 236 20.13 5.26 9.21
N TRP A 237 19.43 6.34 9.49
CA TRP A 237 19.22 6.83 10.83
C TRP A 237 17.74 6.84 11.17
N GLN A 238 17.33 5.97 12.10
CA GLN A 238 16.02 5.97 12.71
C GLN A 238 16.06 6.90 13.91
N THR A 239 15.36 8.02 13.84
CA THR A 239 15.52 9.12 14.80
C THR A 239 14.80 8.88 16.12
N ASN A 240 13.71 8.14 16.10
CA ASN A 240 12.84 7.90 17.27
C ASN A 240 12.47 9.17 18.06
N ILE A 241 12.24 10.27 17.36
CA ILE A 241 11.84 11.55 17.95
C ILE A 241 10.31 11.65 17.86
N PRO A 242 9.57 11.65 18.98
CA PRO A 242 8.12 11.77 18.96
C PRO A 242 7.65 13.04 18.22
N THR A 243 6.66 12.93 17.35
CA THR A 243 6.15 14.04 16.54
C THR A 243 5.73 15.25 17.40
N ARG A 244 5.17 14.98 18.58
CA ARG A 244 4.77 16.03 19.55
C ARG A 244 5.96 16.81 20.11
N GLU A 245 7.11 16.16 20.22
CA GLU A 245 8.34 16.78 20.70
C GLU A 245 9.06 17.57 19.60
N LYS A 246 8.97 17.13 18.35
CA LYS A 246 9.58 17.82 17.19
C LYS A 246 9.20 19.30 17.12
N LEU A 247 7.99 19.67 17.56
CA LEU A 247 7.54 21.06 17.60
C LEU A 247 8.22 21.92 18.68
N LYS A 248 8.89 21.27 19.65
CA LYS A 248 9.55 21.93 20.79
C LYS A 248 11.07 21.87 20.72
N ILE A 249 11.59 20.99 19.87
CA ILE A 249 13.03 20.76 19.70
C ILE A 249 13.61 21.90 18.85
N ASN A 250 14.74 22.46 19.30
CA ASN A 250 15.49 23.44 18.56
C ASN A 250 16.39 22.80 17.50
N ASP A 251 16.82 23.59 16.53
CA ASP A 251 17.67 23.14 15.43
C ASP A 251 19.05 22.64 15.91
N GLU A 252 19.58 23.21 17.01
CA GLU A 252 20.87 22.80 17.59
C GLU A 252 20.84 21.33 18.05
N PHE A 253 19.76 20.90 18.71
CA PHE A 253 19.58 19.50 19.11
C PHE A 253 19.57 18.56 17.91
N ILE A 254 18.84 18.94 16.85
CA ILE A 254 18.78 18.12 15.62
C ILE A 254 20.15 18.08 14.94
N GLU A 255 20.87 19.19 14.89
CA GLU A 255 22.22 19.26 14.32
C GLU A 255 23.21 18.38 15.12
N GLU A 256 23.14 18.37 16.45
CA GLU A 256 23.93 17.50 17.30
C GLU A 256 23.67 16.02 17.00
N LYS A 257 22.40 15.61 17.01
CA LYS A 257 21.98 14.23 16.71
C LYS A 257 22.42 13.79 15.30
N LEU A 258 22.22 14.65 14.30
CA LEU A 258 22.67 14.38 12.94
C LEU A 258 24.20 14.29 12.84
N SER A 259 24.93 15.10 13.61
CA SER A 259 26.40 15.02 13.69
C SER A 259 26.87 13.64 14.22
N ILE A 260 26.15 13.06 15.17
CA ILE A 260 26.42 11.69 15.68
C ILE A 260 26.17 10.67 14.56
N ALA A 261 25.03 10.78 13.85
CA ALA A 261 24.73 9.91 12.72
C ALA A 261 25.75 10.04 11.58
N GLN A 262 26.23 11.24 11.29
CA GLN A 262 27.31 11.46 10.31
C GLN A 262 28.65 10.86 10.75
N LYS A 263 29.02 10.98 12.04
CA LYS A 263 30.22 10.33 12.58
C LYS A 263 30.14 8.81 12.43
N TYR A 264 28.96 8.22 12.73
CA TYR A 264 28.71 6.80 12.52
C TYR A 264 28.86 6.42 11.04
N ALA A 265 28.26 7.19 10.13
CA ALA A 265 28.35 6.97 8.70
C ALA A 265 29.81 7.02 8.20
N LEU A 266 30.59 7.99 8.64
CA LEU A 266 32.01 8.16 8.28
C LEU A 266 32.87 6.99 8.77
N SER A 267 32.76 6.62 10.06
CA SER A 267 33.54 5.53 10.63
C SER A 267 33.27 4.19 9.95
N ASN A 268 32.07 4.03 9.37
CA ASN A 268 31.68 2.87 8.60
C ASN A 268 31.79 3.04 7.05
N LYS A 269 32.48 4.11 6.60
CA LYS A 269 32.72 4.39 5.18
C LYS A 269 31.45 4.50 4.33
N ALA A 270 30.33 4.93 4.92
CA ALA A 270 29.11 5.15 4.18
C ALA A 270 29.26 6.29 3.16
N LYS A 271 28.70 6.11 1.98
CA LYS A 271 28.70 7.09 0.90
C LYS A 271 27.50 8.04 0.99
N LEU A 272 26.48 7.63 1.72
CA LEU A 272 25.22 8.35 1.88
C LEU A 272 24.68 8.11 3.29
N LEU A 273 24.12 9.15 3.90
CA LEU A 273 23.28 9.06 5.09
C LEU A 273 21.85 9.39 4.70
N VAL A 274 20.89 8.61 5.17
CA VAL A 274 19.45 8.86 4.94
C VAL A 274 18.73 8.97 6.27
N ALA A 275 17.96 10.05 6.44
CA ALA A 275 17.13 10.34 7.61
C ALA A 275 15.64 10.41 7.23
N PRO A 276 14.71 10.15 8.18
CA PRO A 276 13.28 10.02 7.90
C PRO A 276 12.59 11.36 7.61
N GLU A 277 11.30 11.28 7.23
CA GLU A 277 10.43 12.43 7.02
C GLU A 277 10.35 13.32 8.28
N GLY A 278 10.34 14.65 8.05
CA GLY A 278 10.16 15.63 9.11
C GLY A 278 11.29 15.66 10.14
N THR A 279 12.51 15.22 9.79
CA THR A 279 13.68 15.30 10.66
C THR A 279 14.18 16.74 10.81
N LEU A 280 14.22 17.49 9.71
CA LEU A 280 14.72 18.86 9.68
C LEU A 280 13.56 19.87 9.74
N SER A 281 13.78 20.96 10.45
CA SER A 281 12.85 22.09 10.52
C SER A 281 12.74 22.82 9.17
N ASN A 282 11.90 23.84 9.14
CA ASN A 282 11.70 24.64 7.93
C ASN A 282 12.96 25.46 7.58
N ASN A 283 13.45 25.28 6.34
CA ASN A 283 14.65 25.94 5.82
C ASN A 283 15.90 25.74 6.69
N PHE A 284 16.06 24.53 7.21
CA PHE A 284 17.16 24.18 8.12
C PHE A 284 18.54 24.55 7.53
N TYR A 285 19.41 25.11 8.38
CA TYR A 285 20.74 25.51 8.03
C TYR A 285 21.77 24.98 9.04
N PHE A 286 22.80 24.28 8.53
CA PHE A 286 23.85 23.72 9.36
C PHE A 286 24.86 24.81 9.78
N SER A 287 25.26 24.80 11.03
CA SER A 287 26.32 25.68 11.54
C SER A 287 27.66 25.37 10.85
N LYS A 288 27.94 24.09 10.60
CA LYS A 288 29.10 23.56 9.88
C LYS A 288 28.64 22.74 8.69
N GLY A 289 29.39 22.76 7.58
CA GLY A 289 29.13 21.94 6.42
C GLY A 289 29.07 20.46 6.77
N ILE A 290 28.15 19.72 6.12
CA ILE A 290 27.99 18.29 6.35
C ILE A 290 29.21 17.47 5.89
N LYS A 291 29.47 16.34 6.52
CA LYS A 291 30.66 15.51 6.30
C LYS A 291 30.41 14.30 5.40
N VAL A 292 29.15 13.93 5.21
CA VAL A 292 28.72 12.81 4.36
C VAL A 292 27.53 13.28 3.55
N ASN A 293 27.45 12.92 2.26
CA ASN A 293 26.25 13.19 1.46
C ASN A 293 25.02 12.73 2.22
N THR A 294 24.04 13.59 2.36
CA THR A 294 22.87 13.34 3.23
C THR A 294 21.57 13.58 2.47
N LEU A 295 20.64 12.65 2.60
CA LEU A 295 19.22 12.83 2.27
C LEU A 295 18.43 12.84 3.56
N SER A 296 17.70 13.90 3.82
CA SER A 296 16.89 14.03 5.03
C SER A 296 15.50 14.56 4.73
N GLY A 297 14.49 13.94 5.32
CA GLY A 297 13.18 14.56 5.35
C GLY A 297 13.21 15.87 6.12
N GLY A 298 12.50 16.87 5.63
CA GLY A 298 12.42 18.19 6.25
C GLY A 298 11.34 19.04 5.62
N PHE A 299 11.28 20.29 6.05
CA PHE A 299 10.34 21.27 5.51
C PHE A 299 11.09 22.39 4.79
N ARG A 300 10.46 22.93 3.76
CA ARG A 300 10.95 24.09 3.05
C ARG A 300 9.81 25.04 2.67
N ASN A 301 10.11 26.33 2.64
CA ASN A 301 9.20 27.33 2.08
C ASN A 301 9.50 27.56 0.59
N SER A 302 8.44 27.63 -0.20
CA SER A 302 8.48 28.02 -1.60
C SER A 302 7.28 28.94 -1.87
N ASN A 303 7.55 30.20 -2.23
CA ASN A 303 6.49 31.20 -2.49
C ASN A 303 5.50 31.37 -1.32
N ASN A 304 6.01 31.41 -0.09
CA ASN A 304 5.23 31.44 1.16
C ASN A 304 4.36 30.20 1.41
N GLU A 305 4.60 29.10 0.69
CA GLU A 305 3.93 27.81 0.90
C GLU A 305 4.88 26.83 1.58
N LEU A 306 4.41 26.18 2.63
CA LEU A 306 5.15 25.13 3.32
C LEU A 306 5.04 23.81 2.54
N ARG A 307 6.17 23.14 2.35
CA ARG A 307 6.26 21.84 1.68
C ARG A 307 7.02 20.84 2.54
N SER A 308 6.50 19.62 2.65
CA SER A 308 7.25 18.48 3.17
C SER A 308 8.13 17.93 2.05
N SER A 309 9.40 17.70 2.30
CA SER A 309 10.37 17.39 1.25
C SER A 309 11.41 16.39 1.72
N LEU A 310 11.98 15.64 0.79
CA LEU A 310 13.27 14.99 0.97
C LEU A 310 14.35 15.95 0.44
N LEU A 311 15.19 16.41 1.34
CA LEU A 311 16.23 17.41 1.09
C LEU A 311 17.58 16.73 0.89
N GLY A 312 18.33 17.14 -0.13
CA GLY A 312 19.64 16.60 -0.45
C GLY A 312 20.75 17.63 -0.15
N PHE A 313 21.77 17.16 0.55
CA PHE A 313 22.95 17.91 0.93
C PHE A 313 24.18 17.19 0.44
N GLN A 314 25.08 17.90 -0.24
CA GLN A 314 26.39 17.41 -0.64
C GLN A 314 27.44 17.73 0.42
N ILE A 315 28.53 16.96 0.47
CA ILE A 315 29.64 17.21 1.41
C ILE A 315 30.10 18.67 1.33
N GLY A 316 30.14 19.34 2.46
CA GLY A 316 30.48 20.73 2.61
C GLY A 316 29.27 21.69 2.64
N ASP A 317 28.09 21.23 2.19
CA ASP A 317 26.90 22.08 2.19
C ASP A 317 26.43 22.42 3.60
N LYS A 318 25.90 23.63 3.76
CA LYS A 318 25.23 24.12 4.97
C LYS A 318 23.72 24.22 4.77
N SER A 319 23.24 24.29 3.52
CA SER A 319 21.85 24.27 3.12
C SER A 319 21.63 23.20 2.05
N PHE A 320 20.40 22.77 1.85
CA PHE A 320 20.09 21.79 0.80
C PHE A 320 20.35 22.35 -0.59
N THR A 321 20.92 21.53 -1.46
CA THR A 321 21.23 21.84 -2.86
C THR A 321 20.30 21.13 -3.85
N SER A 322 19.56 20.15 -3.37
CA SER A 322 18.55 19.43 -4.15
C SER A 322 17.37 19.03 -3.26
N PHE A 323 16.20 18.83 -3.85
CA PHE A 323 15.00 18.44 -3.11
C PHE A 323 13.98 17.76 -4.00
N ILE A 324 13.09 17.02 -3.38
CA ILE A 324 11.83 16.53 -3.95
C ILE A 324 10.72 16.72 -2.92
N ASP A 325 9.64 17.39 -3.33
CA ASP A 325 8.52 17.68 -2.45
C ASP A 325 7.50 16.52 -2.46
N LYS A 326 6.87 16.30 -1.32
CA LYS A 326 5.75 15.38 -1.19
C LYS A 326 4.57 15.88 -2.02
N ASN A 327 4.03 15.02 -2.88
CA ASN A 327 2.86 15.33 -3.69
C ASN A 327 1.58 14.78 -3.05
N ARG A 328 1.57 13.48 -2.70
CA ARG A 328 0.39 12.83 -2.14
C ARG A 328 0.31 13.06 -0.64
N LEU A 329 -0.51 14.04 -0.27
CA LEU A 329 -0.69 14.45 1.12
C LEU A 329 -1.72 13.55 1.83
N VAL A 330 -1.51 13.32 3.14
CA VAL A 330 -2.44 12.58 3.98
C VAL A 330 -3.74 13.39 4.14
N PRO A 331 -4.91 12.83 3.76
CA PRO A 331 -6.18 13.52 3.94
C PRO A 331 -6.42 13.87 5.42
N ILE A 332 -6.91 15.08 5.68
CA ILE A 332 -7.19 15.64 7.02
C ILE A 332 -5.92 15.89 7.85
N GLY A 333 -4.88 15.05 7.73
CA GLY A 333 -3.61 15.22 8.47
C GLY A 333 -2.73 16.34 7.93
N GLU A 334 -2.55 16.41 6.61
CA GLU A 334 -1.66 17.37 5.94
C GLU A 334 -2.43 18.30 5.00
N LYS A 335 -3.50 17.81 4.37
CA LYS A 335 -4.38 18.59 3.51
C LYS A 335 -5.78 18.64 4.10
N ILE A 336 -6.20 19.83 4.51
CA ILE A 336 -7.55 20.06 5.00
C ILE A 336 -8.41 20.47 3.81
N PRO A 337 -9.58 19.82 3.58
CA PRO A 337 -10.53 20.25 2.56
C PRO A 337 -11.03 21.67 2.86
N ARG A 338 -11.15 22.52 1.85
CA ARG A 338 -11.53 23.95 1.99
C ARG A 338 -12.82 24.16 2.80
N PHE A 339 -13.79 23.24 2.74
CA PHE A 339 -15.03 23.34 3.51
C PHE A 339 -14.81 23.10 5.02
N LEU A 340 -13.66 22.59 5.44
CA LEU A 340 -13.26 22.42 6.83
C LEU A 340 -12.29 23.51 7.31
N ASP A 341 -11.97 24.51 6.49
CA ASP A 341 -11.04 25.59 6.83
C ASP A 341 -11.46 26.38 8.09
N ILE A 342 -12.78 26.42 8.38
CA ILE A 342 -13.31 27.01 9.62
C ILE A 342 -12.79 26.27 10.86
N PHE A 343 -12.48 24.98 10.72
CA PHE A 343 -11.90 24.14 11.79
C PHE A 343 -10.37 24.02 11.70
N SER A 344 -9.75 24.60 10.65
CA SER A 344 -8.34 24.40 10.33
C SER A 344 -7.36 24.95 11.38
N ARG A 345 -7.77 25.93 12.18
CA ARG A 345 -6.93 26.52 13.24
C ARG A 345 -6.56 25.57 14.37
N GLY A 346 -7.09 24.33 14.39
CA GLY A 346 -6.81 23.30 15.39
C GLY A 346 -6.52 21.91 14.80
N LEU A 347 -6.69 21.67 13.50
CA LEU A 347 -6.70 20.33 12.92
C LEU A 347 -5.34 19.83 12.41
N SER A 348 -4.32 20.66 12.40
CA SER A 348 -3.01 20.25 11.90
C SER A 348 -1.88 20.85 12.72
N ALA A 349 -1.05 19.98 13.30
CA ALA A 349 0.24 20.40 13.85
C ALA A 349 1.19 20.91 12.75
N VAL A 350 0.91 20.56 11.49
CA VAL A 350 1.69 20.92 10.29
C VAL A 350 0.73 21.36 9.18
N GLY A 351 -0.37 22.04 9.52
CA GLY A 351 -1.39 22.48 8.57
C GLY A 351 -0.85 23.45 7.53
N GLY A 352 -1.41 23.32 6.31
CA GLY A 352 -1.06 24.21 5.21
C GLY A 352 0.08 23.70 4.32
N ILE A 353 0.45 22.42 4.43
CA ILE A 353 1.38 21.81 3.47
C ILE A 353 0.75 21.82 2.09
N GLN A 354 1.51 22.27 1.10
CA GLN A 354 1.12 22.24 -0.30
C GLN A 354 1.79 21.09 -1.03
N PRO A 355 1.10 20.43 -1.99
CA PRO A 355 1.67 19.34 -2.75
C PRO A 355 2.76 19.82 -3.70
N GLY A 356 3.79 18.99 -3.87
CA GLY A 356 4.81 19.14 -4.90
C GLY A 356 4.36 18.68 -6.28
N SER A 357 5.32 18.46 -7.20
CA SER A 357 5.06 17.85 -8.50
C SER A 357 4.70 16.37 -8.37
N ASP A 358 3.99 15.82 -9.35
CA ASP A 358 3.61 14.38 -9.37
C ASP A 358 4.83 13.48 -9.53
N SER A 359 5.91 13.94 -10.15
CA SER A 359 7.09 13.12 -10.40
C SER A 359 7.76 12.70 -9.10
N ARG A 360 7.95 11.38 -8.96
CA ARG A 360 8.71 10.78 -7.86
C ARG A 360 10.16 10.46 -8.26
N PHE A 361 10.60 10.91 -9.43
CA PHE A 361 11.98 10.80 -9.89
C PHE A 361 12.86 11.89 -9.27
N PHE A 362 13.94 11.49 -8.61
CA PHE A 362 14.86 12.39 -7.93
C PHE A 362 16.31 12.09 -8.31
N ASP A 363 17.01 13.09 -8.83
CA ASP A 363 18.42 13.01 -9.23
C ASP A 363 19.24 14.08 -8.48
N PRO A 364 19.70 13.80 -7.26
CA PRO A 364 20.47 14.76 -6.46
C PRO A 364 21.92 14.93 -6.91
N LYS A 365 22.38 14.27 -8.00
CA LYS A 365 23.72 14.28 -8.60
C LYS A 365 24.84 13.61 -7.79
N PHE A 366 24.76 13.58 -6.48
CA PHE A 366 25.75 12.89 -5.63
C PHE A 366 25.42 11.42 -5.33
N THR A 367 24.28 10.93 -5.81
CA THR A 367 23.91 9.52 -5.85
C THR A 367 23.31 9.17 -7.21
N PRO A 368 23.26 7.88 -7.60
CA PRO A 368 22.47 7.48 -8.75
C PRO A 368 20.99 7.89 -8.58
N PRO A 369 20.25 8.11 -9.70
CA PRO A 369 18.85 8.53 -9.63
C PRO A 369 17.96 7.60 -8.80
N LEU A 370 17.02 8.19 -8.07
CA LEU A 370 16.16 7.58 -7.07
C LEU A 370 14.69 7.70 -7.43
N ALA A 371 13.89 6.71 -7.03
CA ALA A 371 12.44 6.84 -6.90
C ALA A 371 12.13 7.12 -5.43
N VAL A 372 11.48 8.23 -5.14
CA VAL A 372 11.23 8.67 -3.75
C VAL A 372 9.76 8.56 -3.40
N ALA A 373 9.48 7.91 -2.28
CA ALA A 373 8.17 7.92 -1.64
C ALA A 373 8.30 8.56 -0.25
N ILE A 374 7.60 9.66 -0.03
CA ILE A 374 7.54 10.29 1.28
C ILE A 374 6.27 9.82 1.98
N CYS A 375 6.42 8.94 2.99
CA CYS A 375 5.37 8.41 3.85
C CYS A 375 4.19 7.80 3.05
N TYR A 376 3.05 8.45 3.07
CA TYR A 376 1.80 8.02 2.42
C TYR A 376 1.96 7.71 0.91
N GLU A 377 2.95 8.29 0.24
CA GLU A 377 3.22 8.07 -1.19
C GLU A 377 3.60 6.63 -1.55
N ILE A 378 4.00 5.81 -0.57
CA ILE A 378 4.27 4.38 -0.81
C ILE A 378 3.03 3.62 -1.31
N SER A 379 1.83 4.12 -1.03
CA SER A 379 0.58 3.60 -1.57
C SER A 379 0.40 3.88 -3.08
N ASP A 380 1.14 4.85 -3.63
CA ASP A 380 1.08 5.24 -5.05
C ASP A 380 2.07 4.44 -5.91
N GLY A 381 1.71 3.22 -6.27
CA GLY A 381 2.54 2.37 -7.13
C GLY A 381 2.75 2.93 -8.53
N LEU A 382 1.80 3.72 -9.05
CA LEU A 382 1.88 4.29 -10.39
C LEU A 382 3.03 5.30 -10.50
N GLU A 383 3.13 6.24 -9.56
CA GLU A 383 4.15 7.29 -9.62
C GLU A 383 5.54 6.75 -9.31
N ILE A 384 5.66 5.78 -8.40
CA ILE A 384 6.92 5.05 -8.17
C ILE A 384 7.36 4.32 -9.45
N ARG A 385 6.45 3.61 -10.12
CA ARG A 385 6.71 2.94 -11.39
C ARG A 385 7.19 3.92 -12.48
N LYS A 386 6.52 5.07 -12.61
CA LYS A 386 6.92 6.11 -13.58
C LYS A 386 8.34 6.60 -13.31
N ALA A 387 8.68 6.87 -12.04
CA ALA A 387 10.03 7.29 -11.64
C ALA A 387 11.10 6.25 -12.04
N ILE A 388 10.80 4.96 -11.82
CA ILE A 388 11.73 3.89 -12.20
C ILE A 388 11.80 3.73 -13.72
N ASN A 389 10.69 3.89 -14.42
CA ASN A 389 10.70 3.89 -15.89
C ASN A 389 11.51 5.07 -16.46
N SER A 390 11.57 6.19 -15.76
CA SER A 390 12.40 7.36 -16.09
C SER A 390 13.89 7.18 -15.76
N GLY A 391 14.30 6.08 -15.11
CA GLY A 391 15.71 5.76 -14.89
C GLY A 391 16.15 5.68 -13.42
N ALA A 392 15.24 5.78 -12.46
CA ALA A 392 15.57 5.58 -11.05
C ALA A 392 16.06 4.14 -10.81
N LYS A 393 17.11 4.02 -9.97
CA LYS A 393 17.83 2.75 -9.76
C LYS A 393 17.60 2.13 -8.39
N LEU A 394 17.05 2.90 -7.46
CA LEU A 394 16.74 2.51 -6.09
C LEU A 394 15.45 3.20 -5.67
N ILE A 395 14.65 2.56 -4.82
CA ILE A 395 13.52 3.22 -4.15
C ILE A 395 14.01 3.70 -2.77
N ILE A 396 13.68 4.93 -2.40
CA ILE A 396 13.83 5.43 -1.03
C ILE A 396 12.44 5.76 -0.50
N THR A 397 12.11 5.17 0.65
CA THR A 397 10.87 5.45 1.36
C THR A 397 11.22 6.11 2.70
N ALA A 398 11.01 7.42 2.79
CA ALA A 398 11.23 8.20 4.01
C ALA A 398 9.89 8.50 4.68
N ALA A 399 9.72 8.13 5.95
CA ALA A 399 8.42 8.24 6.62
C ALA A 399 8.51 8.72 8.06
N ASN A 400 7.41 9.31 8.52
CA ASN A 400 7.17 9.54 9.93
C ASN A 400 5.91 8.77 10.33
N LEU A 401 6.10 7.63 10.99
CA LEU A 401 5.02 6.74 11.38
C LEU A 401 4.61 6.86 12.87
N ASP A 402 5.18 7.80 13.61
CA ASP A 402 4.69 8.15 14.92
C ASP A 402 3.40 9.00 14.80
N PRO A 403 2.33 8.74 15.49
CA PRO A 403 2.11 7.76 16.56
C PRO A 403 1.34 6.48 16.13
N TYR A 404 1.50 6.02 14.91
CA TYR A 404 0.71 4.92 14.39
C TYR A 404 1.04 3.55 15.03
N PRO A 405 0.06 2.61 15.09
CA PRO A 405 0.25 1.30 15.69
C PRO A 405 0.98 0.31 14.79
N THR A 406 1.44 -0.80 15.34
CA THR A 406 2.11 -1.90 14.64
C THR A 406 1.34 -2.40 13.40
N LYS A 407 0.00 -2.36 13.44
CA LYS A 407 -0.82 -2.75 12.28
C LYS A 407 -0.53 -1.91 11.05
N LEU A 408 -0.41 -0.58 11.21
CA LEU A 408 -0.03 0.30 10.10
C LEU A 408 1.41 0.03 9.64
N TYR A 409 2.32 -0.22 10.57
CA TYR A 409 3.71 -0.56 10.25
C TYR A 409 3.80 -1.80 9.35
N ASN A 410 3.00 -2.84 9.64
CA ASN A 410 2.94 -4.06 8.82
C ASN A 410 2.38 -3.78 7.41
N GLN A 411 1.33 -2.98 7.32
CA GLN A 411 0.77 -2.57 6.03
C GLN A 411 1.76 -1.72 5.22
N PHE A 412 2.41 -0.75 5.86
CA PHE A 412 3.45 0.08 5.25
C PHE A 412 4.62 -0.76 4.72
N LEU A 413 5.10 -1.71 5.53
CA LEU A 413 6.17 -2.63 5.12
C LEU A 413 5.73 -3.53 3.97
N SER A 414 4.48 -4.00 3.97
CA SER A 414 3.91 -4.80 2.88
C SER A 414 3.86 -4.03 1.57
N LEU A 415 3.43 -2.76 1.60
CA LEU A 415 3.46 -1.87 0.45
C LEU A 415 4.88 -1.67 -0.07
N ALA A 416 5.84 -1.37 0.80
CA ALA A 416 7.24 -1.18 0.43
C ALA A 416 7.82 -2.44 -0.24
N ARG A 417 7.51 -3.63 0.28
CA ARG A 417 7.91 -4.91 -0.31
C ARG A 417 7.28 -5.14 -1.68
N LEU A 418 6.01 -4.82 -1.84
CA LEU A 418 5.33 -4.95 -3.13
C LEU A 418 5.92 -4.00 -4.17
N ARG A 419 6.19 -2.72 -3.83
CA ARG A 419 6.86 -1.77 -4.74
C ARG A 419 8.23 -2.28 -5.20
N SER A 420 8.98 -2.95 -4.29
CA SER A 420 10.24 -3.61 -4.66
C SER A 420 10.03 -4.71 -5.69
N ILE A 421 9.07 -5.61 -5.48
CA ILE A 421 8.75 -6.72 -6.38
C ILE A 421 8.28 -6.23 -7.74
N GLU A 422 7.29 -5.31 -7.77
CA GLU A 422 6.73 -4.75 -9.00
C GLU A 422 7.79 -4.21 -9.93
N ASN A 423 8.80 -3.55 -9.37
CA ASN A 423 9.78 -2.80 -10.13
C ASN A 423 11.16 -3.45 -10.19
N LYS A 424 11.36 -4.56 -9.48
CA LYS A 424 12.66 -5.23 -9.34
C LYS A 424 13.74 -4.24 -8.87
N LYS A 425 13.44 -3.52 -7.77
CA LYS A 425 14.33 -2.55 -7.13
C LYS A 425 14.42 -2.82 -5.64
N ASP A 426 15.63 -2.65 -5.12
CA ASP A 426 15.78 -2.54 -3.69
C ASP A 426 15.03 -1.28 -3.19
N ASN A 427 14.47 -1.35 -1.98
CA ASN A 427 13.80 -0.24 -1.32
C ASN A 427 14.45 0.02 0.04
N LEU A 428 14.99 1.20 0.21
CA LEU A 428 15.56 1.67 1.47
C LEU A 428 14.48 2.37 2.27
N LEU A 429 14.04 1.71 3.34
CA LEU A 429 13.06 2.28 4.27
C LEU A 429 13.78 3.02 5.37
N VAL A 430 13.39 4.27 5.61
CA VAL A 430 13.91 5.08 6.73
C VAL A 430 12.73 5.78 7.38
N SER A 431 12.34 5.30 8.54
CA SER A 431 11.20 5.82 9.30
C SER A 431 11.63 6.35 10.65
N ASN A 432 10.88 7.30 11.18
CA ASN A 432 11.17 7.90 12.49
C ASN A 432 11.16 6.85 13.62
N THR A 433 10.07 6.08 13.72
CA THR A 433 9.88 5.05 14.76
C THR A 433 10.00 3.63 14.22
N GLY A 434 10.25 3.47 12.90
CA GLY A 434 10.27 2.20 12.17
C GLY A 434 8.94 1.94 11.44
N PRO A 435 8.90 0.93 10.56
CA PRO A 435 10.03 0.06 10.20
C PRO A 435 11.09 0.77 9.36
N SER A 436 12.37 0.57 9.71
CA SER A 436 13.52 1.03 8.91
C SER A 436 14.41 -0.14 8.53
N GLY A 437 14.99 -0.12 7.33
CA GLY A 437 15.83 -1.23 6.86
C GLY A 437 15.93 -1.31 5.34
N LEU A 438 16.36 -2.46 4.85
CA LEU A 438 16.52 -2.74 3.43
C LEU A 438 15.60 -3.88 2.98
N VAL A 439 14.72 -3.57 2.05
CA VAL A 439 13.93 -4.56 1.30
C VAL A 439 14.58 -4.79 -0.05
N LYS A 440 14.78 -6.06 -0.41
CA LYS A 440 15.36 -6.46 -1.69
C LYS A 440 14.32 -6.41 -2.81
N ASP A 441 14.81 -6.44 -4.03
CA ASP A 441 14.07 -6.46 -5.28
C ASP A 441 13.08 -7.65 -5.44
N ASP A 442 13.24 -8.69 -4.62
CA ASP A 442 12.32 -9.83 -4.52
C ASP A 442 11.33 -9.71 -3.34
N GLY A 443 11.34 -8.57 -2.65
CA GLY A 443 10.49 -8.31 -1.49
C GLY A 443 10.98 -8.91 -0.18
N LYS A 444 12.16 -9.57 -0.14
CA LYS A 444 12.74 -10.05 1.10
C LYS A 444 13.33 -8.92 1.92
N ILE A 445 13.14 -9.00 3.23
CA ILE A 445 13.73 -8.08 4.18
C ILE A 445 15.12 -8.62 4.54
N ILE A 446 16.18 -7.85 4.26
CA ILE A 446 17.55 -8.24 4.62
C ILE A 446 17.87 -7.77 6.04
N GLN A 447 17.42 -6.58 6.39
CA GLN A 447 17.70 -6.00 7.69
C GLN A 447 16.55 -5.09 8.09
N LEU A 448 16.06 -5.27 9.29
CA LEU A 448 15.05 -4.42 9.91
C LEU A 448 15.59 -3.95 11.25
N LEU A 449 15.44 -2.65 11.54
CA LEU A 449 15.76 -2.04 12.82
C LEU A 449 14.67 -2.34 13.85
N GLU A 450 15.01 -2.29 15.10
CA GLU A 450 14.02 -2.39 16.18
C GLU A 450 13.07 -1.18 16.15
N LEU A 451 11.79 -1.45 16.41
CA LEU A 451 10.78 -0.40 16.45
C LEU A 451 10.94 0.47 17.69
N ASN A 452 10.67 1.76 17.55
CA ASN A 452 10.66 2.73 18.66
C ASN A 452 12.01 2.85 19.40
N VAL A 453 13.12 2.66 18.67
CA VAL A 453 14.48 2.83 19.21
C VAL A 453 15.29 3.72 18.28
N GLU A 454 16.04 4.69 18.82
CA GLU A 454 16.98 5.47 18.02
C GLU A 454 18.16 4.58 17.61
N GLN A 455 18.37 4.43 16.30
CA GLN A 455 19.42 3.55 15.77
C GLN A 455 20.03 4.09 14.48
N ASN A 456 21.33 3.80 14.30
CA ASN A 456 22.04 3.97 13.05
C ASN A 456 22.48 2.60 12.53
N LYS A 457 22.36 2.36 11.21
CA LYS A 457 22.75 1.09 10.61
C LYS A 457 23.31 1.29 9.20
N ILE A 458 24.33 0.47 8.85
CA ILE A 458 24.82 0.42 7.47
C ILE A 458 24.07 -0.68 6.73
N VAL A 459 23.58 -0.35 5.56
CA VAL A 459 22.94 -1.26 4.61
C VAL A 459 23.59 -1.14 3.23
N PHE A 460 23.48 -2.19 2.41
CA PHE A 460 24.10 -2.28 1.09
C PHE A 460 23.02 -2.48 0.01
N PRO A 461 22.32 -1.40 -0.38
CA PRO A 461 21.34 -1.48 -1.45
C PRO A 461 22.02 -1.68 -2.80
N ASN A 462 21.33 -2.36 -3.72
CA ASN A 462 21.76 -2.53 -5.10
C ASN A 462 21.06 -1.48 -5.99
N PHE A 463 21.85 -0.70 -6.72
CA PHE A 463 21.37 0.25 -7.72
C PHE A 463 21.23 -0.48 -9.07
N SER A 464 20.02 -0.89 -9.41
CA SER A 464 19.74 -1.65 -10.62
C SER A 464 19.09 -0.80 -11.72
N SER A 465 19.52 -1.01 -12.96
CA SER A 465 18.85 -0.43 -14.15
C SER A 465 17.79 -1.37 -14.74
N ASP A 466 17.63 -2.59 -14.21
CA ASP A 466 16.65 -3.56 -14.69
C ASP A 466 15.23 -3.00 -14.59
N LYS A 467 14.38 -3.36 -15.55
CA LYS A 467 12.96 -2.99 -15.57
C LYS A 467 12.13 -4.24 -15.77
N THR A 468 11.10 -4.41 -14.95
CA THR A 468 10.13 -5.50 -15.10
C THR A 468 9.20 -5.24 -16.29
N PHE A 469 8.40 -6.24 -16.64
CA PHE A 469 7.31 -6.06 -17.60
C PHE A 469 6.31 -5.00 -17.09
N TYR A 470 5.94 -5.11 -15.79
CA TYR A 470 5.07 -4.11 -15.17
C TYR A 470 5.68 -2.69 -15.19
N THR A 471 6.98 -2.54 -14.89
CA THR A 471 7.64 -1.22 -14.99
C THR A 471 7.47 -0.59 -16.38
N LYS A 472 7.59 -1.40 -17.45
CA LYS A 472 7.51 -0.92 -18.83
C LYS A 472 6.08 -0.61 -19.25
N PHE A 473 5.16 -1.52 -19.01
CA PHE A 473 3.80 -1.47 -19.55
C PHE A 473 2.74 -0.97 -18.55
N GLY A 474 3.02 -1.06 -17.25
CA GLY A 474 2.08 -0.71 -16.18
C GLY A 474 0.82 -1.56 -16.24
N ASP A 475 -0.31 -0.94 -16.00
CA ASP A 475 -1.63 -1.58 -15.98
C ASP A 475 -2.29 -1.69 -17.38
N LYS A 476 -1.60 -1.28 -18.47
CA LYS A 476 -2.12 -1.38 -19.82
C LYS A 476 -2.60 -2.79 -20.20
N PRO A 477 -1.90 -3.89 -19.84
CA PRO A 477 -2.38 -5.25 -20.12
C PRO A 477 -3.71 -5.56 -19.43
N ILE A 478 -3.90 -5.13 -18.19
CA ILE A 478 -5.15 -5.33 -17.43
C ILE A 478 -6.28 -4.52 -18.05
N LEU A 479 -6.03 -3.27 -18.45
CA LEU A 479 -6.99 -2.44 -19.18
C LEU A 479 -7.39 -3.06 -20.52
N PHE A 480 -6.43 -3.59 -21.27
CA PHE A 480 -6.70 -4.29 -22.53
C PHE A 480 -7.59 -5.53 -22.31
N LEU A 481 -7.25 -6.36 -21.33
CA LEU A 481 -8.06 -7.54 -20.98
C LEU A 481 -9.46 -7.13 -20.53
N PHE A 482 -9.59 -6.08 -19.74
CA PHE A 482 -10.89 -5.56 -19.33
C PHE A 482 -11.77 -5.19 -20.53
N ILE A 483 -11.25 -4.44 -21.48
CA ILE A 483 -11.96 -4.04 -22.70
C ILE A 483 -12.34 -5.28 -23.54
N LEU A 484 -11.40 -6.22 -23.69
CA LEU A 484 -11.63 -7.47 -24.44
C LEU A 484 -12.78 -8.29 -23.82
N PHE A 485 -12.71 -8.56 -22.50
CA PHE A 485 -13.73 -9.37 -21.84
C PHE A 485 -15.08 -8.64 -21.70
N MET A 486 -15.07 -7.32 -21.62
CA MET A 486 -16.28 -6.49 -21.74
C MET A 486 -16.94 -6.68 -23.11
N GLY A 487 -16.16 -6.58 -24.19
CA GLY A 487 -16.66 -6.80 -25.55
C GLY A 487 -17.22 -8.21 -25.76
N LEU A 488 -16.50 -9.24 -25.29
CA LEU A 488 -16.97 -10.63 -25.38
C LEU A 488 -18.27 -10.84 -24.58
N ASN A 489 -18.41 -10.23 -23.41
CA ASN A 489 -19.61 -10.34 -22.59
C ASN A 489 -20.81 -9.65 -23.23
N LEU A 490 -20.61 -8.50 -23.92
CA LEU A 490 -21.66 -7.83 -24.69
C LEU A 490 -22.07 -8.65 -25.92
N PHE A 491 -21.10 -9.18 -26.65
CA PHE A 491 -21.35 -10.00 -27.85
C PHE A 491 -22.22 -11.24 -27.51
N TRP A 492 -21.93 -11.93 -26.42
CA TRP A 492 -22.70 -13.11 -26.00
C TRP A 492 -24.05 -12.80 -25.34
N LYS A 493 -24.33 -11.54 -25.05
CA LYS A 493 -25.65 -11.11 -24.59
C LYS A 493 -26.60 -10.80 -25.75
N ILE A 494 -26.04 -10.54 -26.92
CA ILE A 494 -26.79 -10.18 -28.15
C ILE A 494 -27.13 -11.44 -28.97
N ASN A 495 -26.30 -12.49 -28.90
CA ASN A 495 -26.51 -13.81 -29.49
C ASN A 495 -26.96 -14.82 -28.45
#